data_9ac551c362f6055c7cda4eb7b6aa4e76
#
_entry.id   9ac551c362f6055c7cda4eb7b6aa4e76
#
_cell.length_a   1.000
_cell.length_b   1.000
_cell.length_c   1.000
_cell.angle_alpha   90.00
_cell.angle_beta   90.00
_cell.angle_gamma   90.00
#
_symmetry.space_group_name_H-M   'P 1'
#
loop_
_entity.id
_entity.type
_entity.pdbx_description
1 polymer ?
#
loop_
_entity_poly.entity_id
_entity_poly.type
_entity_poly.pdbx_seq_one_letter_code
_entity_poly.pdbx_strand_id
1 'polypeptide(L)'
;MFDPSAVKMQEVIVREGKKDDPKMTVLLEEAVNSYTKNYMAGYKALGRELDDNALRNHFYRFPGVDNSTDETLSAMLRMAVIAQTQEAFEKAPAETDEQRAAKAAQEGLVKQLFVELKRDFKPSDLPPYTLVKLGMHLANTSQPEESIAYFDEILDTSEPNPVRKQARINGMSKYRKNAVFGKAVALGRSKDNAKVDTAIKMMRDELSKEESSSNPDR
;
A
#
# COMPACT_ATOMS: atom_id res chain seq x y z
N MET A 1 18.59 -10.67 -10.31
CA MET A 1 19.84 -10.12 -10.87
C MET A 1 19.64 -8.63 -10.98
N PHE A 2 20.58 -7.84 -10.48
CA PHE A 2 20.52 -6.37 -10.54
C PHE A 2 20.86 -5.89 -11.96
N ASP A 3 19.96 -5.09 -12.58
CA ASP A 3 20.16 -4.47 -13.89
C ASP A 3 20.10 -2.93 -13.76
N PRO A 4 21.26 -2.25 -13.86
CA PRO A 4 21.31 -0.79 -13.77
C PRO A 4 20.54 -0.05 -14.87
N SER A 5 20.42 -0.65 -16.05
CA SER A 5 19.68 -0.05 -17.16
C SER A 5 18.16 -0.08 -16.91
N ALA A 6 17.67 -1.19 -16.36
CA ALA A 6 16.28 -1.32 -15.94
C ALA A 6 15.92 -0.32 -14.83
N VAL A 7 16.84 -0.11 -13.88
CA VAL A 7 16.65 0.89 -12.81
C VAL A 7 16.48 2.29 -13.38
N LYS A 8 17.35 2.71 -14.31
CA LYS A 8 17.25 4.03 -14.95
C LYS A 8 15.97 4.22 -15.75
N MET A 9 15.52 3.18 -16.46
CA MET A 9 14.29 3.24 -17.22
C MET A 9 13.06 3.34 -16.29
N GLN A 10 13.04 2.60 -15.20
CA GLN A 10 12.00 2.68 -14.18
C GLN A 10 11.98 4.06 -13.49
N GLU A 11 13.15 4.64 -13.24
CA GLU A 11 13.30 5.99 -12.71
C GLU A 11 12.65 7.06 -13.62
N VAL A 12 12.84 6.94 -14.94
CA VAL A 12 12.20 7.82 -15.92
C VAL A 12 10.68 7.65 -15.90
N ILE A 13 10.18 6.41 -15.89
CA ILE A 13 8.74 6.13 -15.84
C ILE A 13 8.13 6.72 -14.56
N VAL A 14 8.79 6.55 -13.43
CA VAL A 14 8.32 7.09 -12.14
C VAL A 14 8.28 8.62 -12.16
N ARG A 15 9.29 9.27 -12.76
CA ARG A 15 9.39 10.73 -12.85
C ARG A 15 8.36 11.35 -13.80
N GLU A 16 8.08 10.68 -14.92
CA GLU A 16 7.21 11.20 -15.97
C GLU A 16 5.76 10.71 -15.88
N GLY A 17 5.46 9.82 -14.93
CA GLY A 17 4.11 9.30 -14.69
C GLY A 17 3.12 10.39 -14.32
N LYS A 18 1.92 10.36 -14.92
CA LYS A 18 0.85 11.32 -14.65
C LYS A 18 -0.15 10.77 -13.67
N LYS A 19 -0.35 11.52 -12.58
CA LYS A 19 -1.27 11.19 -11.47
C LYS A 19 -2.73 11.02 -11.90
N ASP A 20 -3.18 11.78 -12.89
CA ASP A 20 -4.60 11.89 -13.25
C ASP A 20 -5.10 10.82 -14.23
N ASP A 21 -4.22 9.93 -14.72
CA ASP A 21 -4.61 8.83 -15.58
C ASP A 21 -4.70 7.52 -14.78
N PRO A 22 -5.90 6.93 -14.60
CA PRO A 22 -6.07 5.70 -13.83
C PRO A 22 -5.28 4.50 -14.37
N LYS A 23 -5.02 4.45 -15.68
CA LYS A 23 -4.17 3.41 -16.29
C LYS A 23 -2.71 3.63 -15.95
N MET A 24 -2.29 4.89 -15.92
CA MET A 24 -0.94 5.27 -15.54
C MET A 24 -0.67 5.03 -14.05
N THR A 25 -1.68 5.18 -13.18
CA THR A 25 -1.50 4.90 -11.74
C THR A 25 -1.07 3.45 -11.48
N VAL A 26 -1.67 2.47 -12.16
CA VAL A 26 -1.28 1.06 -12.01
C VAL A 26 0.13 0.80 -12.54
N LEU A 27 0.44 1.34 -13.72
CA LEU A 27 1.79 1.22 -14.31
C LEU A 27 2.85 1.91 -13.45
N LEU A 28 2.50 3.05 -12.84
CA LEU A 28 3.37 3.77 -11.94
C LEU A 28 3.63 2.98 -10.66
N GLU A 29 2.60 2.38 -10.05
CA GLU A 29 2.76 1.50 -8.88
C GLU A 29 3.67 0.30 -9.19
N GLU A 30 3.50 -0.33 -10.35
CA GLU A 30 4.33 -1.45 -10.79
C GLU A 30 5.79 -1.01 -11.04
N ALA A 31 5.99 0.15 -11.68
CA ALA A 31 7.31 0.72 -11.93
C ALA A 31 8.02 1.07 -10.61
N VAL A 32 7.32 1.69 -9.67
CA VAL A 32 7.84 2.04 -8.33
C VAL A 32 8.25 0.79 -7.55
N ASN A 33 7.40 -0.24 -7.55
CA ASN A 33 7.71 -1.50 -6.87
C ASN A 33 8.94 -2.19 -7.48
N SER A 34 9.01 -2.22 -8.81
CA SER A 34 10.13 -2.83 -9.54
C SER A 34 11.43 -2.05 -9.34
N TYR A 35 11.37 -0.72 -9.38
CA TYR A 35 12.51 0.15 -9.07
C TYR A 35 13.04 -0.09 -7.66
N THR A 36 12.17 -0.07 -6.66
CA THR A 36 12.54 -0.28 -5.25
C THR A 36 13.19 -1.64 -5.05
N LYS A 37 12.61 -2.70 -5.65
CA LYS A 37 13.16 -4.06 -5.59
C LYS A 37 14.56 -4.14 -6.18
N ASN A 38 14.77 -3.55 -7.36
CA ASN A 38 16.06 -3.53 -8.03
C ASN A 38 17.10 -2.70 -7.25
N TYR A 39 16.67 -1.58 -6.67
CA TYR A 39 17.52 -0.75 -5.85
C TYR A 39 18.01 -1.49 -4.59
N MET A 40 17.09 -2.12 -3.86
CA MET A 40 17.43 -2.90 -2.67
C MET A 40 18.34 -4.09 -3.01
N ALA A 41 18.09 -4.77 -4.14
CA ALA A 41 18.96 -5.85 -4.63
C ALA A 41 20.37 -5.35 -4.96
N GLY A 42 20.49 -4.15 -5.55
CA GLY A 42 21.76 -3.51 -5.85
C GLY A 42 22.56 -3.17 -4.60
N TYR A 43 21.91 -2.62 -3.57
CA TYR A 43 22.54 -2.35 -2.28
C TYR A 43 23.12 -3.62 -1.65
N LYS A 44 22.32 -4.69 -1.63
CA LYS A 44 22.75 -6.00 -1.13
C LYS A 44 23.92 -6.58 -1.93
N ALA A 45 23.90 -6.44 -3.27
CA ALA A 45 24.98 -6.88 -4.13
C ALA A 45 26.31 -6.14 -3.89
N LEU A 46 26.23 -4.89 -3.40
CA LEU A 46 27.39 -4.08 -3.01
C LEU A 46 27.88 -4.37 -1.58
N GLY A 47 27.29 -5.35 -0.89
CA GLY A 47 27.62 -5.67 0.50
C GLY A 47 27.24 -4.55 1.49
N ARG A 48 26.35 -3.64 1.08
CA ARG A 48 25.86 -2.56 1.93
C ARG A 48 24.55 -3.00 2.57
N GLU A 49 24.49 -2.97 3.89
CA GLU A 49 23.23 -3.11 4.60
C GLU A 49 22.42 -1.83 4.42
N LEU A 50 21.14 -1.99 4.06
CA LEU A 50 20.17 -0.92 4.13
C LEU A 50 19.85 -0.71 5.61
N ASP A 51 20.60 0.16 6.27
CA ASP A 51 20.21 0.66 7.57
C ASP A 51 19.04 1.66 7.44
N ASP A 52 18.38 1.96 8.55
CA ASP A 52 17.28 2.91 8.62
C ASP A 52 17.62 4.27 7.99
N ASN A 53 18.88 4.72 8.16
CA ASN A 53 19.33 6.00 7.65
C ASN A 53 19.56 5.97 6.15
N ALA A 54 20.06 4.87 5.60
CA ALA A 54 20.23 4.71 4.15
C ALA A 54 18.87 4.64 3.45
N LEU A 55 17.90 3.90 4.00
CA LEU A 55 16.53 3.88 3.52
C LEU A 55 15.90 5.28 3.57
N ARG A 56 15.94 5.96 4.72
CA ARG A 56 15.39 7.30 4.89
C ARG A 56 16.05 8.31 3.95
N ASN A 57 17.36 8.36 3.90
CA ASN A 57 18.08 9.36 3.10
C ASN A 57 17.91 9.16 1.61
N HIS A 58 17.74 7.93 1.13
CA HIS A 58 17.56 7.68 -0.30
C HIS A 58 16.12 7.87 -0.76
N PHE A 59 15.15 7.30 -0.03
CA PHE A 59 13.75 7.31 -0.46
C PHE A 59 13.01 8.59 -0.10
N TYR A 60 13.41 9.30 0.95
CA TYR A 60 12.89 10.63 1.26
C TYR A 60 13.51 11.73 0.38
N ARG A 61 14.63 11.44 -0.29
CA ARG A 61 15.33 12.33 -1.21
C ARG A 61 15.50 11.65 -2.57
N PHE A 62 14.45 11.05 -3.10
CA PHE A 62 14.55 10.44 -4.42
C PHE A 62 15.02 11.49 -5.42
N PRO A 63 16.14 11.24 -6.16
CA PRO A 63 16.68 12.22 -7.11
C PRO A 63 15.63 12.55 -8.18
N GLY A 64 15.19 13.81 -8.23
CA GLY A 64 14.17 14.28 -9.18
C GLY A 64 12.73 14.19 -8.69
N VAL A 65 12.47 13.73 -7.47
CA VAL A 65 11.24 13.94 -6.74
C VAL A 65 11.53 15.05 -5.73
N ASP A 66 11.30 16.26 -6.17
CA ASP A 66 11.29 17.43 -5.30
C ASP A 66 10.15 17.25 -4.27
N ASN A 67 10.35 17.71 -3.03
CA ASN A 67 9.31 17.68 -1.99
C ASN A 67 8.02 18.44 -2.40
N SER A 68 8.06 19.18 -3.49
CA SER A 68 6.92 19.87 -4.12
C SER A 68 6.23 19.05 -5.21
N THR A 69 6.80 17.95 -5.70
CA THR A 69 6.38 17.37 -7.00
C THR A 69 5.50 16.20 -6.89
N ASP A 70 5.08 15.53 -6.08
CA ASP A 70 4.03 14.51 -6.07
C ASP A 70 4.03 13.71 -4.76
N GLU A 71 3.22 14.18 -3.84
CA GLU A 71 2.94 13.49 -2.58
C GLU A 71 2.56 12.04 -2.84
N THR A 72 1.84 11.77 -3.93
CA THR A 72 1.44 10.42 -4.34
C THR A 72 2.64 9.55 -4.68
N LEU A 73 3.61 10.06 -5.42
CA LEU A 73 4.82 9.31 -5.78
C LEU A 73 5.68 9.04 -4.55
N SER A 74 5.81 10.03 -3.66
CA SER A 74 6.52 9.85 -2.39
C SER A 74 5.86 8.75 -1.54
N ALA A 75 4.53 8.74 -1.46
CA ALA A 75 3.78 7.70 -0.76
C ALA A 75 3.96 6.31 -1.39
N MET A 76 3.95 6.22 -2.73
CA MET A 76 4.19 4.97 -3.46
C MET A 76 5.59 4.41 -3.17
N LEU A 77 6.62 5.25 -3.21
CA LEU A 77 8.00 4.85 -2.92
C LEU A 77 8.15 4.33 -1.49
N ARG A 78 7.59 5.06 -0.53
CA ARG A 78 7.61 4.63 0.88
C ARG A 78 6.87 3.30 1.07
N MET A 79 5.71 3.14 0.44
CA MET A 79 4.96 1.88 0.52
C MET A 79 5.71 0.73 -0.16
N ALA A 80 6.41 0.98 -1.26
CA ALA A 80 7.22 -0.04 -1.91
C ALA A 80 8.38 -0.51 -1.02
N VAL A 81 9.02 0.40 -0.29
CA VAL A 81 10.05 0.05 0.73
C VAL A 81 9.44 -0.79 1.83
N ILE A 82 8.29 -0.38 2.37
CA ILE A 82 7.59 -1.14 3.41
C ILE A 82 7.28 -2.56 2.91
N ALA A 83 6.76 -2.69 1.69
CA ALA A 83 6.41 -3.98 1.11
C ALA A 83 7.64 -4.89 0.93
N GLN A 84 8.76 -4.36 0.44
CA GLN A 84 10.00 -5.13 0.28
C GLN A 84 10.60 -5.53 1.63
N THR A 85 10.57 -4.63 2.62
CA THR A 85 11.05 -4.93 3.97
C THR A 85 10.17 -5.99 4.64
N GLN A 86 8.86 -5.91 4.46
CA GLN A 86 7.91 -6.89 4.96
C GLN A 86 8.09 -8.26 4.30
N GLU A 87 8.28 -8.32 2.98
CA GLU A 87 8.56 -9.55 2.26
C GLU A 87 9.87 -10.21 2.75
N ALA A 88 10.92 -9.41 2.98
CA ALA A 88 12.18 -9.89 3.52
C ALA A 88 12.02 -10.45 4.94
N PHE A 89 11.27 -9.75 5.79
CA PHE A 89 10.93 -10.19 7.15
C PHE A 89 10.13 -11.49 7.17
N GLU A 90 9.10 -11.63 6.32
CA GLU A 90 8.28 -12.84 6.25
C GLU A 90 9.09 -14.07 5.86
N LYS A 91 10.06 -13.89 4.95
CA LYS A 91 10.97 -14.96 4.47
C LYS A 91 12.18 -15.21 5.38
N ALA A 92 12.44 -14.33 6.35
CA ALA A 92 13.59 -14.47 7.23
C ALA A 92 13.45 -15.70 8.15
N PRO A 93 14.52 -16.52 8.29
CA PRO A 93 14.51 -17.64 9.21
C PRO A 93 14.36 -17.17 10.67
N ALA A 94 13.82 -18.01 11.52
CA ALA A 94 13.62 -17.74 12.94
C ALA A 94 13.96 -18.96 13.83
N GLU A 95 14.98 -19.69 13.44
CA GLU A 95 15.41 -20.92 14.11
C GLU A 95 16.30 -20.63 15.33
N THR A 96 17.24 -19.69 15.20
CA THR A 96 18.12 -19.27 16.30
C THR A 96 17.61 -18.02 17.02
N ASP A 97 18.15 -17.74 18.22
CA ASP A 97 17.79 -16.53 18.98
C ASP A 97 18.22 -15.26 18.26
N GLU A 98 19.39 -15.27 17.61
CA GLU A 98 19.87 -14.15 16.80
C GLU A 98 18.95 -13.90 15.60
N GLN A 99 18.50 -14.97 14.93
CA GLN A 99 17.56 -14.85 13.80
C GLN A 99 16.21 -14.30 14.26
N ARG A 100 15.71 -14.75 15.42
CA ARG A 100 14.49 -14.22 16.02
C ARG A 100 14.62 -12.75 16.39
N ALA A 101 15.76 -12.35 16.96
CA ALA A 101 16.03 -10.96 17.30
C ALA A 101 16.13 -10.07 16.04
N ALA A 102 16.83 -10.52 14.99
CA ALA A 102 16.90 -9.80 13.71
C ALA A 102 15.51 -9.65 13.05
N LYS A 103 14.71 -10.71 13.09
CA LYS A 103 13.34 -10.70 12.58
C LYS A 103 12.46 -9.71 13.35
N ALA A 104 12.56 -9.67 14.69
CA ALA A 104 11.82 -8.71 15.51
C ALA A 104 12.24 -7.25 15.23
N ALA A 105 13.54 -7.01 14.99
CA ALA A 105 14.03 -5.69 14.60
C ALA A 105 13.44 -5.23 13.25
N GLN A 106 13.39 -6.11 12.24
CA GLN A 106 12.76 -5.81 10.96
C GLN A 106 11.25 -5.57 11.09
N GLU A 107 10.56 -6.31 11.94
CA GLU A 107 9.15 -6.06 12.24
C GLU A 107 8.94 -4.69 12.88
N GLY A 108 9.82 -4.30 13.81
CA GLY A 108 9.83 -2.97 14.42
C GLY A 108 10.01 -1.87 13.38
N LEU A 109 10.93 -2.06 12.45
CA LEU A 109 11.16 -1.12 11.33
C LEU A 109 9.91 -0.97 10.45
N VAL A 110 9.28 -2.08 10.04
CA VAL A 110 8.04 -2.03 9.25
C VAL A 110 6.94 -1.26 9.97
N LYS A 111 6.74 -1.51 11.27
CA LYS A 111 5.77 -0.76 12.09
C LYS A 111 6.07 0.75 12.11
N GLN A 112 7.34 1.11 12.28
CA GLN A 112 7.76 2.51 12.29
C GLN A 112 7.51 3.19 10.94
N LEU A 113 7.85 2.54 9.84
CA LEU A 113 7.62 3.07 8.49
C LEU A 113 6.12 3.30 8.20
N PHE A 114 5.24 2.43 8.68
CA PHE A 114 3.79 2.66 8.59
C PHE A 114 3.32 3.85 9.44
N VAL A 115 3.88 4.04 10.63
CA VAL A 115 3.56 5.20 11.48
C VAL A 115 3.98 6.50 10.78
N GLU A 116 5.15 6.53 10.16
CA GLU A 116 5.65 7.69 9.41
C GLU A 116 4.78 7.97 8.18
N LEU A 117 4.40 6.93 7.42
CA LEU A 117 3.52 7.06 6.26
C LEU A 117 2.15 7.66 6.67
N LYS A 118 1.57 7.16 7.76
CA LYS A 118 0.31 7.68 8.32
C LYS A 118 0.43 9.14 8.77
N ARG A 119 1.56 9.53 9.38
CA ARG A 119 1.78 10.88 9.87
C ARG A 119 1.89 11.89 8.73
N ASP A 120 2.57 11.51 7.65
CA ASP A 120 2.98 12.43 6.60
C ASP A 120 1.93 12.58 5.48
N PHE A 121 0.96 11.64 5.38
CA PHE A 121 -0.04 11.64 4.31
C PHE A 121 -1.46 11.45 4.84
N LYS A 122 -2.41 12.19 4.26
CA LYS A 122 -3.85 11.97 4.48
C LYS A 122 -4.36 10.85 3.57
N PRO A 123 -5.48 10.18 3.91
CA PRO A 123 -6.06 9.17 3.04
C PRO A 123 -6.31 9.64 1.60
N SER A 124 -6.76 10.90 1.41
CA SER A 124 -7.00 11.50 0.10
C SER A 124 -5.77 11.63 -0.79
N ASP A 125 -4.58 11.65 -0.20
CA ASP A 125 -3.31 11.86 -0.90
C ASP A 125 -2.64 10.54 -1.30
N LEU A 126 -3.21 9.42 -0.82
CA LEU A 126 -2.62 8.10 -0.99
C LEU A 126 -3.17 7.37 -2.22
N PRO A 127 -2.31 6.68 -2.99
CA PRO A 127 -2.75 5.82 -4.07
C PRO A 127 -3.45 4.55 -3.55
N PRO A 128 -4.28 3.89 -4.38
CA PRO A 128 -5.15 2.80 -3.95
C PRO A 128 -4.44 1.63 -3.26
N TYR A 129 -3.30 1.22 -3.76
CA TYR A 129 -2.51 0.14 -3.14
C TYR A 129 -2.03 0.52 -1.75
N THR A 130 -1.51 1.72 -1.60
CA THR A 130 -1.03 2.25 -0.31
C THR A 130 -2.19 2.38 0.70
N LEU A 131 -3.36 2.86 0.25
CA LEU A 131 -4.58 2.92 1.06
C LEU A 131 -4.96 1.55 1.63
N VAL A 132 -5.01 0.52 0.77
CA VAL A 132 -5.32 -0.85 1.22
C VAL A 132 -4.29 -1.35 2.22
N LYS A 133 -3.00 -1.22 1.91
CA LYS A 133 -1.93 -1.75 2.75
C LYS A 133 -1.87 -1.08 4.11
N LEU A 134 -1.96 0.26 4.14
CA LEU A 134 -1.98 1.02 5.38
C LEU A 134 -3.28 0.76 6.18
N GLY A 135 -4.43 0.73 5.51
CA GLY A 135 -5.70 0.38 6.12
C GLY A 135 -5.68 -1.01 6.76
N MET A 136 -5.16 -2.03 6.05
CA MET A 136 -5.02 -3.39 6.58
C MET A 136 -4.04 -3.45 7.75
N HIS A 137 -2.92 -2.73 7.69
CA HIS A 137 -2.00 -2.64 8.81
C HIS A 137 -2.68 -2.08 10.07
N LEU A 138 -3.39 -0.96 9.95
CA LEU A 138 -4.12 -0.33 11.05
C LEU A 138 -5.25 -1.23 11.57
N ALA A 139 -6.01 -1.89 10.68
CA ALA A 139 -7.05 -2.83 11.07
C ALA A 139 -6.52 -4.03 11.88
N ASN A 140 -5.29 -4.45 11.64
CA ASN A 140 -4.64 -5.56 12.33
C ASN A 140 -3.86 -5.16 13.59
N THR A 141 -3.75 -3.87 13.87
CA THR A 141 -3.11 -3.31 15.07
C THR A 141 -4.15 -2.89 16.11
N SER A 142 -3.75 -2.08 17.06
CA SER A 142 -4.63 -1.49 18.09
C SER A 142 -5.50 -0.31 17.59
N GLN A 143 -5.46 0.00 16.29
CA GLN A 143 -6.13 1.17 15.70
C GLN A 143 -7.16 0.81 14.60
N PRO A 144 -8.04 -0.19 14.81
CA PRO A 144 -8.95 -0.63 13.75
C PRO A 144 -9.93 0.47 13.32
N GLU A 145 -10.36 1.35 14.20
CA GLU A 145 -11.29 2.43 13.85
C GLU A 145 -10.65 3.47 12.91
N GLU A 146 -9.37 3.75 13.07
CA GLU A 146 -8.65 4.67 12.19
C GLU A 146 -8.50 4.12 10.77
N SER A 147 -8.46 2.79 10.62
CA SER A 147 -8.34 2.15 9.30
C SER A 147 -9.55 2.39 8.40
N ILE A 148 -10.71 2.68 8.98
CA ILE A 148 -11.97 2.85 8.25
C ILE A 148 -11.85 3.99 7.23
N ALA A 149 -11.23 5.10 7.60
CA ALA A 149 -11.05 6.26 6.70
C ALA A 149 -10.28 5.92 5.43
N TYR A 150 -9.29 5.01 5.51
CA TYR A 150 -8.51 4.57 4.35
C TYR A 150 -9.30 3.69 3.40
N PHE A 151 -10.16 2.83 3.94
CA PHE A 151 -11.04 2.01 3.12
C PHE A 151 -12.20 2.83 2.53
N ASP A 152 -12.72 3.80 3.29
CA ASP A 152 -13.76 4.71 2.79
C ASP A 152 -13.27 5.53 1.61
N GLU A 153 -12.01 5.97 1.61
CA GLU A 153 -11.43 6.67 0.47
C GLU A 153 -11.47 5.84 -0.83
N ILE A 154 -11.29 4.52 -0.74
CA ILE A 154 -11.41 3.60 -1.90
C ILE A 154 -12.87 3.36 -2.28
N LEU A 155 -13.76 3.30 -1.30
CA LEU A 155 -15.17 2.96 -1.50
C LEU A 155 -16.02 4.18 -1.86
N ASP A 156 -15.50 5.40 -1.67
CA ASP A 156 -16.20 6.65 -1.94
C ASP A 156 -16.57 6.79 -3.42
N THR A 157 -17.82 7.09 -3.66
CA THR A 157 -18.41 7.34 -4.99
C THR A 157 -19.05 8.71 -5.09
N SER A 158 -18.73 9.63 -4.17
CA SER A 158 -19.36 10.94 -4.03
C SER A 158 -18.85 11.99 -5.04
N GLU A 159 -17.82 11.67 -5.85
CA GLU A 159 -17.30 12.58 -6.88
C GLU A 159 -18.44 13.09 -7.78
N PRO A 160 -18.71 14.38 -7.79
CA PRO A 160 -19.86 14.95 -8.50
C PRO A 160 -19.70 14.96 -10.04
N ASN A 161 -18.46 14.99 -10.54
CA ASN A 161 -18.19 14.95 -11.97
C ASN A 161 -18.26 13.49 -12.48
N PRO A 162 -19.17 13.15 -13.38
CA PRO A 162 -19.39 11.76 -13.82
C PRO A 162 -18.16 11.14 -14.50
N VAL A 163 -17.36 11.92 -15.22
CA VAL A 163 -16.15 11.44 -15.90
C VAL A 163 -15.07 11.11 -14.85
N ARG A 164 -14.83 12.01 -13.90
CA ARG A 164 -13.88 11.79 -12.80
C ARG A 164 -14.34 10.65 -11.91
N LYS A 165 -15.63 10.57 -11.59
CA LYS A 165 -16.22 9.46 -10.83
C LYS A 165 -15.95 8.12 -11.50
N GLN A 166 -16.19 8.00 -12.79
CA GLN A 166 -15.95 6.76 -13.53
C GLN A 166 -14.45 6.42 -13.57
N ALA A 167 -13.58 7.40 -13.78
CA ALA A 167 -12.15 7.22 -13.74
C ALA A 167 -11.67 6.73 -12.37
N ARG A 168 -12.20 7.31 -11.30
CA ARG A 168 -11.92 6.89 -9.91
C ARG A 168 -12.39 5.46 -9.64
N ILE A 169 -13.63 5.12 -10.01
CA ILE A 169 -14.19 3.77 -9.87
C ILE A 169 -13.30 2.75 -10.61
N ASN A 170 -12.89 3.05 -11.82
CA ASN A 170 -12.04 2.16 -12.62
C ASN A 170 -10.65 1.98 -11.99
N GLY A 171 -10.02 3.06 -11.54
CA GLY A 171 -8.72 3.01 -10.87
C GLY A 171 -8.77 2.27 -9.53
N MET A 172 -9.89 2.37 -8.80
CA MET A 172 -10.08 1.72 -7.51
C MET A 172 -10.62 0.30 -7.61
N SER A 173 -11.11 -0.13 -8.77
CA SER A 173 -11.83 -1.41 -8.96
C SER A 173 -11.04 -2.63 -8.49
N LYS A 174 -9.75 -2.68 -8.80
CA LYS A 174 -8.82 -3.74 -8.39
C LYS A 174 -8.74 -3.90 -6.86
N TYR A 175 -8.90 -2.80 -6.13
CA TYR A 175 -8.70 -2.76 -4.68
C TYR A 175 -10.01 -2.74 -3.89
N ARG A 176 -11.14 -2.56 -4.57
CA ARG A 176 -12.45 -2.40 -3.95
C ARG A 176 -12.83 -3.58 -3.06
N LYS A 177 -12.62 -4.79 -3.52
CA LYS A 177 -12.89 -6.01 -2.73
C LYS A 177 -12.05 -6.03 -1.45
N ASN A 178 -10.76 -5.74 -1.56
CA ASN A 178 -9.87 -5.69 -0.41
C ASN A 178 -10.29 -4.58 0.59
N ALA A 179 -10.77 -3.45 0.08
CA ALA A 179 -11.28 -2.38 0.93
C ALA A 179 -12.58 -2.77 1.67
N VAL A 180 -13.51 -3.45 1.00
CA VAL A 180 -14.73 -3.97 1.64
C VAL A 180 -14.37 -4.94 2.77
N PHE A 181 -13.51 -5.93 2.51
CA PHE A 181 -13.09 -6.88 3.53
C PHE A 181 -12.29 -6.22 4.65
N GLY A 182 -11.37 -5.33 4.33
CA GLY A 182 -10.59 -4.60 5.32
C GLY A 182 -11.46 -3.75 6.25
N LYS A 183 -12.43 -3.02 5.68
CA LYS A 183 -13.41 -2.25 6.45
C LYS A 183 -14.30 -3.14 7.32
N ALA A 184 -14.77 -4.26 6.80
CA ALA A 184 -15.56 -5.21 7.57
C ALA A 184 -14.75 -5.80 8.75
N VAL A 185 -13.47 -6.14 8.54
CA VAL A 185 -12.58 -6.58 9.64
C VAL A 185 -12.42 -5.49 10.70
N ALA A 186 -12.21 -4.23 10.29
CA ALA A 186 -12.07 -3.11 11.21
C ALA A 186 -13.35 -2.88 12.04
N LEU A 187 -14.51 -2.88 11.40
CA LEU A 187 -15.81 -2.74 12.07
C LEU A 187 -16.12 -3.93 13.00
N GLY A 188 -15.79 -5.16 12.57
CA GLY A 188 -16.01 -6.37 13.35
C GLY A 188 -15.17 -6.47 14.64
N ARG A 189 -14.08 -5.69 14.72
CA ARG A 189 -13.26 -5.56 15.92
C ARG A 189 -13.75 -4.49 16.90
N SER A 190 -14.78 -3.74 16.51
CA SER A 190 -15.40 -2.75 17.39
C SER A 190 -16.16 -3.44 18.54
N LYS A 191 -16.22 -2.75 19.69
CA LYS A 191 -17.10 -3.14 20.79
C LYS A 191 -18.57 -2.71 20.58
N ASP A 192 -18.84 -1.98 19.50
CA ASP A 192 -20.16 -1.49 19.12
C ASP A 192 -20.88 -2.52 18.26
N ASN A 193 -21.95 -3.10 18.76
CA ASN A 193 -22.74 -4.13 18.07
C ASN A 193 -23.29 -3.64 16.72
N ALA A 194 -23.68 -2.38 16.59
CA ALA A 194 -24.16 -1.82 15.32
C ALA A 194 -23.06 -1.81 14.24
N LYS A 195 -21.81 -1.57 14.62
CA LYS A 195 -20.67 -1.67 13.72
C LYS A 195 -20.41 -3.13 13.32
N VAL A 196 -20.52 -4.06 14.25
CA VAL A 196 -20.39 -5.51 13.98
C VAL A 196 -21.47 -5.99 13.01
N ASP A 197 -22.73 -5.59 13.23
CA ASP A 197 -23.84 -5.91 12.31
C ASP A 197 -23.61 -5.34 10.90
N THR A 198 -23.06 -4.12 10.82
CA THR A 198 -22.65 -3.50 9.56
C THR A 198 -21.57 -4.32 8.87
N ALA A 199 -20.56 -4.80 9.59
CA ALA A 199 -19.50 -5.65 9.07
C ALA A 199 -20.07 -6.95 8.48
N ILE A 200 -20.96 -7.61 9.20
CA ILE A 200 -21.62 -8.86 8.77
C ILE A 200 -22.42 -8.62 7.48
N LYS A 201 -23.17 -7.52 7.43
CA LYS A 201 -23.92 -7.15 6.22
C LYS A 201 -23.00 -6.90 5.03
N MET A 202 -21.92 -6.14 5.20
CA MET A 202 -20.95 -5.88 4.12
C MET A 202 -20.36 -7.17 3.56
N MET A 203 -19.99 -8.11 4.42
CA MET A 203 -19.45 -9.41 4.00
C MET A 203 -20.48 -10.26 3.23
N ARG A 204 -21.72 -10.30 3.70
CA ARG A 204 -22.81 -11.02 3.01
C ARG A 204 -23.11 -10.42 1.63
N ASP A 205 -23.20 -9.10 1.55
CA ASP A 205 -23.47 -8.40 0.29
C ASP A 205 -22.36 -8.66 -0.75
N GLU A 206 -21.09 -8.74 -0.31
CA GLU A 206 -19.98 -9.03 -1.22
C GLU A 206 -19.95 -10.49 -1.68
N LEU A 207 -20.22 -11.43 -0.78
CA LEU A 207 -20.36 -12.86 -1.14
C LEU A 207 -21.51 -13.11 -2.11
N SER A 208 -22.67 -12.47 -1.91
CA SER A 208 -23.81 -12.60 -2.82
C SER A 208 -23.51 -12.09 -4.23
N LYS A 209 -22.67 -11.07 -4.39
CA LYS A 209 -22.22 -10.60 -5.70
C LYS A 209 -21.32 -11.59 -6.40
N GLU A 210 -20.44 -12.28 -5.65
CA GLU A 210 -19.58 -13.32 -6.21
C GLU A 210 -20.38 -14.53 -6.69
N GLU A 211 -21.35 -14.97 -5.91
CA GLU A 211 -22.25 -16.06 -6.29
C GLU A 211 -23.04 -15.74 -7.56
N SER A 212 -23.56 -14.50 -7.66
CA SER A 212 -24.29 -14.05 -8.85
C SER A 212 -23.40 -13.93 -10.09
N SER A 213 -22.13 -13.55 -9.93
CA SER A 213 -21.18 -13.45 -11.04
C SER A 213 -20.66 -14.80 -11.50
N SER A 214 -20.65 -15.79 -10.61
CA SER A 214 -20.21 -17.17 -10.91
C SER A 214 -21.29 -18.05 -11.52
N ASN A 215 -22.56 -17.64 -11.47
CA ASN A 215 -23.71 -18.38 -11.97
C ASN A 215 -24.72 -17.43 -12.65
N PRO A 216 -24.40 -16.92 -13.89
CA PRO A 216 -25.22 -15.91 -14.57
C PRO A 216 -26.60 -16.41 -15.01
N ASP A 217 -26.89 -17.71 -14.92
CA ASP A 217 -28.14 -18.35 -15.37
C ASP A 217 -29.11 -18.68 -14.22
N ARG A 218 -28.95 -18.03 -13.05
CA ARG A 218 -29.90 -18.20 -11.93
C ARG A 218 -30.69 -16.95 -11.65
#